data_6edd3e4bfa7bc42e4b1840cd94f2d996
#
_entry.id   6edd3e4bfa7bc42e4b1840cd94f2d996
#
_cell.length_a   1.000
_cell.length_b   1.000
_cell.length_c   1.000
_cell.angle_alpha   90.00
_cell.angle_beta   90.00
_cell.angle_gamma   90.00
#
_symmetry.space_group_name_H-M   'P 1'
#
loop_
_entity.id
_entity.type
_entity.pdbx_description
1 polymer ?
#
loop_
_entity_poly.entity_id
_entity_poly.type
_entity_poly.pdbx_seq_one_letter_code
_entity_poly.pdbx_strand_id
1 'polypeptide(L)'
;MRFSTPIEISPLPFQLTPQSHIVVLGSCFAEHIGQRLERALPPDRVSVNPFGVLYHPTVLARALARIAFAHPLPEDIFFEGRDGLWHSWWHAGAFSAPTREECQRLVEASLNQAHEVLQKADLLILTLSTDHGYYLKEELSCGSLVANCHKMPSKMFEEKVTSLEQSIGVWESLLPFIKAHYPQLRILWTVSPYRYAKHGMHESQLSKARLQLMIDHLIHSKTANDNPFLQISGSKVSTQSLERRKKMSEIFGETSEIFENILESMLKRSNDFTQYSERDQESTENYSKKEKEERKDAATSSFTSSVDTWQFYFPAYEMLLDELRDYRFFASDMLHPSEQAVDYIWEKFRETVFSSDLNDCASHPYSIRQALAHRPLHPESDDYRKFYTKTQQRIAEFTQKYGFAPQ
;
A
#
# COMPACT_ATOMS: atom_id res chain seq x y z
N MET A 1 32.53 19.30 9.37
CA MET A 1 31.56 20.31 8.88
C MET A 1 30.38 19.52 8.30
N ARG A 2 29.15 19.77 8.72
CA ARG A 2 27.95 19.09 8.16
C ARG A 2 27.38 19.96 7.04
N PHE A 3 27.09 19.37 5.87
CA PHE A 3 26.54 20.06 4.69
C PHE A 3 25.06 19.74 4.45
N SER A 4 24.50 18.79 5.21
CA SER A 4 23.08 18.40 5.16
C SER A 4 22.60 18.00 6.55
N THR A 5 21.29 17.98 6.73
CA THR A 5 20.62 17.44 7.91
C THR A 5 19.95 16.12 7.49
N PRO A 6 20.56 14.96 7.79
CA PRO A 6 19.96 13.67 7.44
C PRO A 6 18.63 13.50 8.16
N ILE A 7 17.66 12.92 7.45
CA ILE A 7 16.38 12.50 8.04
C ILE A 7 16.62 11.19 8.79
N GLU A 8 16.36 11.21 10.09
CA GLU A 8 16.44 10.02 10.92
C GLU A 8 15.18 9.17 10.72
N ILE A 9 15.36 7.90 10.32
CA ILE A 9 14.29 6.94 10.16
C ILE A 9 14.34 5.98 11.35
N SER A 10 13.26 5.91 12.12
CA SER A 10 13.17 4.94 13.21
C SER A 10 13.23 3.52 12.67
N PRO A 11 14.02 2.62 13.29
CA PRO A 11 14.05 1.21 12.89
C PRO A 11 12.65 0.60 12.96
N LEU A 12 12.26 -0.16 11.93
CA LEU A 12 11.01 -0.89 11.94
C LEU A 12 11.17 -2.20 12.73
N PRO A 13 10.11 -2.66 13.43
CA PRO A 13 10.15 -3.91 14.21
C PRO A 13 10.07 -5.16 13.33
N PHE A 14 10.25 -5.02 12.03
CA PHE A 14 10.21 -6.11 11.05
C PHE A 14 11.18 -5.84 9.91
N GLN A 15 11.51 -6.88 9.18
CA GLN A 15 12.28 -6.81 7.94
C GLN A 15 11.63 -7.67 6.87
N LEU A 16 11.69 -7.21 5.62
CA LEU A 16 11.29 -7.98 4.46
C LEU A 16 12.37 -9.01 4.11
N THR A 17 11.92 -10.18 3.72
CA THR A 17 12.77 -11.31 3.27
C THR A 17 12.49 -11.63 1.80
N PRO A 18 13.30 -12.48 1.14
CA PRO A 18 12.99 -12.95 -0.22
C PRO A 18 11.65 -13.68 -0.35
N GLN A 19 11.01 -14.07 0.76
CA GLN A 19 9.72 -14.74 0.80
C GLN A 19 8.54 -13.79 1.01
N SER A 20 8.80 -12.54 1.35
CA SER A 20 7.77 -11.55 1.67
C SER A 20 6.89 -11.23 0.47
N HIS A 21 5.60 -11.01 0.75
CA HIS A 21 4.60 -10.53 -0.23
C HIS A 21 4.28 -9.07 0.06
N ILE A 22 4.21 -8.26 -1.00
CA ILE A 22 4.10 -6.80 -0.89
C ILE A 22 3.04 -6.29 -1.84
N VAL A 23 2.14 -5.45 -1.34
CA VAL A 23 1.22 -4.66 -2.16
C VAL A 23 1.63 -3.19 -2.08
N VAL A 24 1.71 -2.53 -3.22
CA VAL A 24 2.07 -1.11 -3.34
C VAL A 24 0.93 -0.37 -4.02
N LEU A 25 0.37 0.63 -3.35
CA LEU A 25 -0.69 1.49 -3.88
C LEU A 25 -0.29 2.96 -3.76
N GLY A 26 -0.50 3.74 -4.80
CA GLY A 26 -0.31 5.18 -4.70
C GLY A 26 0.15 5.87 -5.96
N SER A 27 0.90 6.95 -5.76
CA SER A 27 1.37 7.85 -6.81
C SER A 27 2.44 7.24 -7.72
N CYS A 28 2.88 8.01 -8.72
CA CYS A 28 4.03 7.66 -9.55
C CYS A 28 5.30 7.33 -8.74
N PHE A 29 5.49 7.93 -7.57
CA PHE A 29 6.58 7.55 -6.68
C PHE A 29 6.41 6.12 -6.14
N ALA A 30 5.18 5.72 -5.77
CA ALA A 30 4.87 4.33 -5.41
C ALA A 30 5.22 3.37 -6.55
N GLU A 31 4.93 3.75 -7.79
CA GLU A 31 5.29 2.97 -8.97
C GLU A 31 6.81 2.80 -9.11
N HIS A 32 7.59 3.86 -8.91
CA HIS A 32 9.06 3.78 -8.94
C HIS A 32 9.62 2.84 -7.87
N ILE A 33 9.11 2.89 -6.65
CA ILE A 33 9.52 1.96 -5.57
C ILE A 33 9.03 0.55 -5.88
N GLY A 34 7.80 0.40 -6.34
CA GLY A 34 7.20 -0.88 -6.73
C GLY A 34 7.98 -1.60 -7.82
N GLN A 35 8.36 -0.91 -8.90
CA GLN A 35 9.19 -1.46 -9.98
C GLN A 35 10.56 -1.95 -9.49
N ARG A 36 11.13 -1.30 -8.46
CA ARG A 36 12.37 -1.75 -7.84
C ARG A 36 12.15 -3.00 -6.98
N LEU A 37 11.00 -3.11 -6.30
CA LEU A 37 10.59 -4.31 -5.58
C LEU A 37 10.32 -5.49 -6.53
N GLU A 38 9.62 -5.27 -7.65
CA GLU A 38 9.41 -6.29 -8.69
C GLU A 38 10.71 -6.83 -9.27
N ARG A 39 11.75 -6.00 -9.31
CA ARG A 39 13.10 -6.46 -9.72
C ARG A 39 13.83 -7.25 -8.65
N ALA A 40 13.46 -7.09 -7.39
CA ALA A 40 14.10 -7.75 -6.24
C ALA A 40 13.39 -9.05 -5.83
N LEU A 41 12.11 -9.20 -6.16
CA LEU A 41 11.23 -10.29 -5.74
C LEU A 41 10.52 -10.93 -6.95
N PRO A 42 10.02 -12.18 -6.81
CA PRO A 42 9.20 -12.82 -7.84
C PRO A 42 7.91 -12.03 -8.14
N PRO A 43 7.38 -12.08 -9.40
CA PRO A 43 6.18 -11.35 -9.80
C PRO A 43 4.92 -11.72 -9.03
N ASP A 44 4.84 -12.95 -8.54
CA ASP A 44 3.72 -13.46 -7.75
C ASP A 44 3.72 -12.97 -6.30
N ARG A 45 4.78 -12.25 -5.89
CA ARG A 45 4.94 -11.71 -4.53
C ARG A 45 4.77 -10.20 -4.44
N VAL A 46 4.73 -9.52 -5.57
CA VAL A 46 4.60 -8.05 -5.59
C VAL A 46 3.44 -7.66 -6.49
N SER A 47 2.55 -6.82 -5.97
CA SER A 47 1.50 -6.18 -6.75
C SER A 47 1.68 -4.66 -6.67
N VAL A 48 1.85 -4.01 -7.82
CA VAL A 48 2.11 -2.58 -7.92
C VAL A 48 0.98 -1.88 -8.65
N ASN A 49 0.33 -0.96 -7.96
CA ASN A 49 -0.70 -0.09 -8.54
C ASN A 49 -1.74 -0.83 -9.42
N PRO A 50 -2.46 -1.82 -8.90
CA PRO A 50 -3.43 -2.60 -9.68
C PRO A 50 -4.61 -1.80 -10.24
N PHE A 51 -4.76 -0.54 -9.86
CA PHE A 51 -5.66 0.46 -10.44
C PHE A 51 -4.91 1.44 -11.37
N GLY A 52 -3.59 1.29 -11.50
CA GLY A 52 -2.70 2.34 -11.96
C GLY A 52 -2.41 3.34 -10.84
N VAL A 53 -1.74 4.44 -11.18
CA VAL A 53 -1.36 5.47 -10.19
C VAL A 53 -2.58 6.16 -9.57
N LEU A 54 -2.57 6.24 -8.25
CA LEU A 54 -3.61 6.87 -7.44
C LEU A 54 -2.99 7.93 -6.54
N TYR A 55 -3.67 9.05 -6.35
CA TYR A 55 -3.10 10.21 -5.65
C TYR A 55 -3.85 10.57 -4.38
N HIS A 56 -5.18 10.38 -4.37
CA HIS A 56 -6.12 10.91 -3.39
C HIS A 56 -6.41 9.90 -2.27
N PRO A 57 -6.46 10.31 -0.97
CA PRO A 57 -6.66 9.41 0.17
C PRO A 57 -7.89 8.50 0.04
N THR A 58 -9.05 9.08 -0.31
CA THR A 58 -10.31 8.31 -0.45
C THR A 58 -10.26 7.34 -1.63
N VAL A 59 -9.59 7.71 -2.73
CA VAL A 59 -9.42 6.82 -3.88
C VAL A 59 -8.55 5.61 -3.52
N LEU A 60 -7.45 5.84 -2.76
CA LEU A 60 -6.61 4.74 -2.27
C LEU A 60 -7.36 3.84 -1.29
N ALA A 61 -8.14 4.41 -0.38
CA ALA A 61 -8.95 3.62 0.56
C ALA A 61 -9.96 2.74 -0.18
N ARG A 62 -10.67 3.29 -1.18
CA ARG A 62 -11.59 2.53 -2.03
C ARG A 62 -10.88 1.41 -2.81
N ALA A 63 -9.71 1.69 -3.38
CA ALA A 63 -8.91 0.70 -4.08
C ALA A 63 -8.50 -0.44 -3.14
N LEU A 64 -7.97 -0.13 -1.96
CA LEU A 64 -7.61 -1.13 -0.95
C LEU A 64 -8.81 -1.97 -0.53
N ALA A 65 -9.96 -1.35 -0.30
CA ALA A 65 -11.17 -2.06 0.06
C ALA A 65 -11.63 -3.03 -1.03
N ARG A 66 -11.55 -2.63 -2.31
CA ARG A 66 -11.89 -3.52 -3.45
C ARG A 66 -10.96 -4.70 -3.57
N ILE A 67 -9.66 -4.49 -3.39
CA ILE A 67 -8.67 -5.57 -3.37
C ILE A 67 -8.91 -6.49 -2.17
N ALA A 68 -9.07 -5.92 -0.98
CA ALA A 68 -9.17 -6.69 0.27
C ALA A 68 -10.38 -7.62 0.31
N PHE A 69 -11.52 -7.16 -0.18
CA PHE A 69 -12.79 -7.88 -0.06
C PHE A 69 -13.29 -8.47 -1.39
N ALA A 70 -12.50 -8.37 -2.47
CA ALA A 70 -12.80 -8.92 -3.79
C ALA A 70 -14.21 -8.58 -4.31
N HIS A 71 -14.68 -7.35 -4.06
CA HIS A 71 -16.01 -6.93 -4.48
C HIS A 71 -16.11 -6.71 -5.98
N PRO A 72 -17.23 -7.09 -6.60
CA PRO A 72 -17.51 -6.76 -7.98
C PRO A 72 -17.42 -5.25 -8.24
N LEU A 73 -16.94 -4.89 -9.41
CA LEU A 73 -16.89 -3.50 -9.83
C LEU A 73 -18.29 -3.04 -10.29
N PRO A 74 -18.70 -1.81 -9.95
CA PRO A 74 -19.92 -1.26 -10.49
C PRO A 74 -19.87 -1.13 -12.01
N GLU A 75 -21.00 -1.39 -12.67
CA GLU A 75 -21.09 -1.35 -14.14
C GLU A 75 -20.95 0.06 -14.72
N ASP A 76 -21.39 1.08 -13.98
CA ASP A 76 -21.42 2.48 -14.38
C ASP A 76 -20.06 3.20 -14.26
N ILE A 77 -19.02 2.52 -13.75
CA ILE A 77 -17.66 3.06 -13.81
C ILE A 77 -17.01 2.92 -15.19
N PHE A 78 -17.56 2.07 -16.06
CA PHE A 78 -17.04 1.86 -17.41
C PHE A 78 -17.76 2.75 -18.42
N PHE A 79 -16.99 3.45 -19.25
CA PHE A 79 -17.52 4.38 -20.24
C PHE A 79 -16.65 4.41 -21.50
N GLU A 80 -17.26 4.80 -22.62
CA GLU A 80 -16.55 5.04 -23.87
C GLU A 80 -15.99 6.46 -23.91
N GLY A 81 -14.69 6.59 -24.11
CA GLY A 81 -13.99 7.86 -24.18
C GLY A 81 -14.08 8.52 -25.55
N ARG A 82 -13.60 9.76 -25.65
CA ARG A 82 -13.56 10.52 -26.89
C ARG A 82 -12.56 10.00 -27.92
N ASP A 83 -11.65 9.16 -27.49
CA ASP A 83 -10.63 8.46 -28.29
C ASP A 83 -11.14 7.13 -28.86
N GLY A 84 -12.40 6.79 -28.59
CA GLY A 84 -13.01 5.54 -29.04
C GLY A 84 -12.58 4.31 -28.24
N LEU A 85 -11.91 4.53 -27.11
CA LEU A 85 -11.56 3.44 -26.18
C LEU A 85 -12.54 3.40 -25.00
N TRP A 86 -12.70 2.23 -24.45
CA TRP A 86 -13.38 2.04 -23.17
C TRP A 86 -12.43 2.25 -22.01
N HIS A 87 -12.88 2.95 -21.01
CA HIS A 87 -12.15 3.37 -19.82
C HIS A 87 -12.91 3.00 -18.55
N SER A 88 -12.22 3.07 -17.43
CA SER A 88 -12.82 3.02 -16.10
C SER A 88 -12.48 4.29 -15.32
N TRP A 89 -13.48 4.94 -14.74
CA TRP A 89 -13.29 6.11 -13.87
C TRP A 89 -12.37 5.86 -12.66
N TRP A 90 -12.18 4.60 -12.29
CA TRP A 90 -11.38 4.23 -11.14
C TRP A 90 -9.96 3.77 -11.48
N HIS A 91 -9.64 3.59 -12.76
CA HIS A 91 -8.36 3.05 -13.21
C HIS A 91 -7.60 4.03 -14.10
N ALA A 92 -6.29 3.87 -14.16
CA ALA A 92 -5.46 4.64 -15.09
C ALA A 92 -5.67 4.20 -16.55
N GLY A 93 -5.21 5.02 -17.50
CA GLY A 93 -5.34 4.76 -18.93
C GLY A 93 -4.67 3.48 -19.44
N ALA A 94 -3.78 2.88 -18.67
CA ALA A 94 -3.20 1.57 -19.00
C ALA A 94 -4.22 0.42 -19.06
N PHE A 95 -5.40 0.60 -18.45
CA PHE A 95 -6.51 -0.35 -18.48
C PHE A 95 -7.53 -0.07 -19.59
N SER A 96 -7.31 0.96 -20.39
CA SER A 96 -8.19 1.30 -21.51
C SER A 96 -8.05 0.28 -22.64
N ALA A 97 -9.17 -0.06 -23.29
CA ALA A 97 -9.23 -1.08 -24.34
C ALA A 97 -10.23 -0.71 -25.45
N PRO A 98 -10.13 -1.32 -26.64
CA PRO A 98 -11.06 -1.09 -27.74
C PRO A 98 -12.51 -1.49 -27.44
N THR A 99 -12.73 -2.46 -26.53
CA THR A 99 -14.07 -2.90 -26.14
C THR A 99 -14.25 -2.84 -24.62
N ARG A 100 -15.51 -2.76 -24.19
CA ARG A 100 -15.87 -2.76 -22.76
C ARG A 100 -15.43 -4.05 -22.08
N GLU A 101 -15.68 -5.17 -22.70
CA GLU A 101 -15.36 -6.51 -22.19
C GLU A 101 -13.86 -6.67 -21.97
N GLU A 102 -13.06 -6.15 -22.90
CA GLU A 102 -11.59 -6.20 -22.77
C GLU A 102 -11.10 -5.29 -21.65
N CYS A 103 -11.66 -4.07 -21.52
CA CYS A 103 -11.37 -3.17 -20.42
C CYS A 103 -11.72 -3.81 -19.07
N GLN A 104 -12.90 -4.42 -18.93
CA GLN A 104 -13.32 -5.14 -17.73
C GLN A 104 -12.36 -6.29 -17.40
N ARG A 105 -12.03 -7.11 -18.39
CA ARG A 105 -11.10 -8.25 -18.23
C ARG A 105 -9.72 -7.82 -17.73
N LEU A 106 -9.16 -6.72 -18.26
CA LEU A 106 -7.86 -6.19 -17.81
C LEU A 106 -7.92 -5.73 -16.35
N VAL A 107 -8.97 -5.02 -15.99
CA VAL A 107 -9.19 -4.54 -14.63
C VAL A 107 -9.38 -5.71 -13.66
N GLU A 108 -10.27 -6.66 -13.97
CA GLU A 108 -10.54 -7.82 -13.13
C GLU A 108 -9.30 -8.69 -12.93
N ALA A 109 -8.53 -8.93 -14.00
CA ALA A 109 -7.29 -9.71 -13.91
C ALA A 109 -6.28 -9.05 -12.94
N SER A 110 -6.13 -7.73 -13.01
CA SER A 110 -5.25 -6.96 -12.13
C SER A 110 -5.72 -7.00 -10.66
N LEU A 111 -7.03 -6.86 -10.44
CA LEU A 111 -7.61 -6.93 -9.10
C LEU A 111 -7.49 -8.31 -8.47
N ASN A 112 -7.73 -9.36 -9.24
CA ASN A 112 -7.61 -10.75 -8.77
C ASN A 112 -6.16 -11.05 -8.37
N GLN A 113 -5.17 -10.66 -9.20
CA GLN A 113 -3.77 -10.79 -8.85
C GLN A 113 -3.42 -10.03 -7.55
N ALA A 114 -3.88 -8.78 -7.44
CA ALA A 114 -3.63 -7.97 -6.25
C ALA A 114 -4.27 -8.58 -4.99
N HIS A 115 -5.46 -9.15 -5.12
CA HIS A 115 -6.13 -9.87 -4.04
C HIS A 115 -5.33 -11.08 -3.58
N GLU A 116 -4.85 -11.92 -4.52
CA GLU A 116 -4.04 -13.10 -4.21
C GLU A 116 -2.73 -12.74 -3.48
N VAL A 117 -2.07 -11.65 -3.91
CA VAL A 117 -0.87 -11.15 -3.23
C VAL A 117 -1.23 -10.61 -1.84
N LEU A 118 -2.32 -9.84 -1.71
CA LEU A 118 -2.73 -9.24 -0.44
C LEU A 118 -3.09 -10.31 0.61
N GLN A 119 -3.69 -11.44 0.21
CA GLN A 119 -4.00 -12.57 1.10
C GLN A 119 -2.75 -13.10 1.85
N LYS A 120 -1.58 -12.92 1.28
CA LYS A 120 -0.30 -13.39 1.82
C LYS A 120 0.62 -12.24 2.24
N ALA A 121 0.16 -10.98 2.09
CA ALA A 121 1.01 -9.82 2.23
C ALA A 121 1.53 -9.62 3.65
N ASP A 122 2.84 -9.37 3.73
CA ASP A 122 3.52 -8.92 4.94
C ASP A 122 3.49 -7.40 5.05
N LEU A 123 3.49 -6.70 3.90
CA LEU A 123 3.56 -5.25 3.84
C LEU A 123 2.64 -4.67 2.76
N LEU A 124 1.89 -3.65 3.14
CA LEU A 124 1.17 -2.74 2.26
C LEU A 124 1.85 -1.37 2.30
N ILE A 125 2.33 -0.89 1.16
CA ILE A 125 2.90 0.45 1.01
C ILE A 125 1.85 1.37 0.42
N LEU A 126 1.55 2.46 1.12
CA LEU A 126 0.56 3.47 0.70
C LEU A 126 1.25 4.82 0.49
N THR A 127 1.25 5.32 -0.75
CA THR A 127 1.86 6.60 -1.10
C THR A 127 0.82 7.63 -1.51
N LEU A 128 0.52 8.53 -0.61
CA LEU A 128 -0.42 9.64 -0.81
C LEU A 128 0.26 10.81 -1.53
N SER A 129 -0.49 11.54 -2.38
CA SER A 129 0.11 12.66 -3.13
C SER A 129 -0.63 13.99 -2.97
N THR A 130 -1.95 14.00 -3.06
CA THR A 130 -2.78 15.20 -2.95
C THR A 130 -4.15 14.86 -2.36
N ASP A 131 -4.75 15.82 -1.69
CA ASP A 131 -6.12 15.78 -1.19
C ASP A 131 -7.13 16.46 -2.14
N HIS A 132 -6.67 16.89 -3.31
CA HIS A 132 -7.52 17.38 -4.39
C HIS A 132 -8.12 16.20 -5.15
N GLY A 133 -9.45 16.10 -5.17
CA GLY A 133 -10.23 15.09 -5.86
C GLY A 133 -11.05 15.66 -7.01
N TYR A 134 -11.24 14.87 -8.06
CA TYR A 134 -12.12 15.21 -9.18
C TYR A 134 -13.40 14.43 -9.05
N TYR A 135 -14.53 15.13 -9.09
CA TYR A 135 -15.85 14.59 -8.93
C TYR A 135 -16.65 14.78 -10.22
N LEU A 136 -17.20 13.72 -10.76
CA LEU A 136 -18.19 13.83 -11.84
C LEU A 136 -19.38 14.65 -11.35
N LYS A 137 -19.89 15.53 -12.22
CA LYS A 137 -21.15 16.24 -11.94
C LYS A 137 -22.37 15.35 -12.09
N GLU A 138 -22.23 14.30 -12.88
CA GLU A 138 -23.16 13.19 -12.94
C GLU A 138 -22.86 12.20 -11.82
N GLU A 139 -23.88 11.81 -11.08
CA GLU A 139 -23.72 10.91 -9.95
C GLU A 139 -23.68 9.46 -10.46
N LEU A 140 -22.66 8.72 -10.03
CA LEU A 140 -22.56 7.28 -10.25
C LEU A 140 -23.13 6.53 -9.05
N SER A 141 -23.53 5.27 -9.22
CA SER A 141 -24.04 4.41 -8.15
C SER A 141 -23.10 4.26 -6.96
N CYS A 142 -21.80 4.48 -7.20
CA CYS A 142 -20.72 4.33 -6.21
C CYS A 142 -20.06 5.66 -5.82
N GLY A 143 -20.75 6.78 -6.06
CA GLY A 143 -20.24 8.13 -5.81
C GLY A 143 -19.38 8.69 -6.95
N SER A 144 -19.35 9.99 -7.04
CA SER A 144 -18.83 10.76 -8.18
C SER A 144 -17.30 10.98 -8.19
N LEU A 145 -16.57 10.61 -7.12
CA LEU A 145 -15.11 10.79 -7.05
C LEU A 145 -14.39 9.82 -8.01
N VAL A 146 -13.61 10.34 -8.94
CA VAL A 146 -12.87 9.56 -9.93
C VAL A 146 -11.36 9.50 -9.62
N ALA A 147 -10.71 8.45 -10.06
CA ALA A 147 -9.26 8.31 -9.99
C ALA A 147 -8.56 8.94 -11.20
N ASN A 148 -9.21 8.91 -12.36
CA ASN A 148 -8.67 9.45 -13.60
C ASN A 148 -9.77 10.10 -14.44
N CYS A 149 -9.48 11.28 -14.98
CA CYS A 149 -10.41 12.01 -15.85
C CYS A 149 -10.35 11.58 -17.32
N HIS A 150 -9.41 10.75 -17.74
CA HIS A 150 -9.21 10.21 -19.09
C HIS A 150 -9.29 11.28 -20.20
N LYS A 151 -8.73 12.47 -19.93
CA LYS A 151 -8.78 13.62 -20.85
C LYS A 151 -10.20 14.06 -21.27
N MET A 152 -11.21 13.63 -20.54
CA MET A 152 -12.58 14.07 -20.75
C MET A 152 -12.71 15.58 -20.46
N PRO A 153 -13.72 16.25 -21.03
CA PRO A 153 -13.90 17.70 -20.86
C PRO A 153 -13.96 18.13 -19.40
N SER A 154 -13.16 19.12 -19.02
CA SER A 154 -13.09 19.62 -17.64
C SER A 154 -14.44 20.05 -17.06
N LYS A 155 -15.38 20.50 -17.91
CA LYS A 155 -16.76 20.86 -17.53
C LYS A 155 -17.56 19.72 -16.91
N MET A 156 -17.16 18.46 -17.14
CA MET A 156 -17.80 17.26 -16.57
C MET A 156 -17.44 17.08 -15.09
N PHE A 157 -16.38 17.72 -14.63
CA PHE A 157 -15.86 17.52 -13.28
C PHE A 157 -15.99 18.78 -12.44
N GLU A 158 -16.09 18.56 -11.13
CA GLU A 158 -15.84 19.53 -10.10
C GLU A 158 -14.60 19.10 -9.31
N GLU A 159 -13.64 19.99 -9.13
CA GLU A 159 -12.47 19.74 -8.30
C GLU A 159 -12.75 20.21 -6.88
N LYS A 160 -12.51 19.38 -5.90
CA LYS A 160 -12.72 19.69 -4.48
C LYS A 160 -11.51 19.26 -3.67
N VAL A 161 -11.20 20.03 -2.63
CA VAL A 161 -10.27 19.62 -1.57
C VAL A 161 -11.04 18.82 -0.55
N THR A 162 -10.58 17.60 -0.27
CA THR A 162 -11.14 16.79 0.81
C THR A 162 -10.57 17.25 2.14
N SER A 163 -11.43 17.52 3.12
CA SER A 163 -10.96 17.97 4.42
C SER A 163 -10.12 16.90 5.15
N LEU A 164 -9.31 17.34 6.11
CA LEU A 164 -8.53 16.44 6.96
C LEU A 164 -9.44 15.44 7.68
N GLU A 165 -10.55 15.92 8.25
CA GLU A 165 -11.52 15.11 9.01
C GLU A 165 -12.21 14.07 8.12
N GLN A 166 -12.55 14.46 6.87
CA GLN A 166 -13.12 13.52 5.90
C GLN A 166 -12.13 12.42 5.55
N SER A 167 -10.87 12.79 5.26
CA SER A 167 -9.80 11.85 4.95
C SER A 167 -9.53 10.90 6.11
N ILE A 168 -9.42 11.40 7.34
CA ILE A 168 -9.27 10.59 8.55
C ILE A 168 -10.46 9.64 8.69
N GLY A 169 -11.68 10.14 8.61
CA GLY A 169 -12.89 9.35 8.82
C GLY A 169 -13.05 8.18 7.84
N VAL A 170 -12.59 8.33 6.60
CA VAL A 170 -12.56 7.23 5.60
C VAL A 170 -11.62 6.13 6.07
N TRP A 171 -10.40 6.45 6.45
CA TRP A 171 -9.40 5.48 6.87
C TRP A 171 -9.70 4.84 8.23
N GLU A 172 -10.15 5.61 9.22
CA GLU A 172 -10.61 5.07 10.51
C GLU A 172 -11.79 4.11 10.37
N SER A 173 -12.59 4.26 9.32
CA SER A 173 -13.67 3.32 9.02
C SER A 173 -13.16 2.02 8.39
N LEU A 174 -12.10 2.07 7.57
CA LEU A 174 -11.56 0.93 6.82
C LEU A 174 -10.52 0.13 7.60
N LEU A 175 -9.56 0.80 8.25
CA LEU A 175 -8.38 0.16 8.84
C LEU A 175 -8.70 -0.94 9.87
N PRO A 176 -9.70 -0.80 10.76
CA PRO A 176 -10.06 -1.86 11.68
C PRO A 176 -10.49 -3.16 10.99
N PHE A 177 -11.20 -3.05 9.85
CA PHE A 177 -11.58 -4.22 9.06
C PHE A 177 -10.39 -4.86 8.35
N ILE A 178 -9.45 -4.04 7.84
CA ILE A 178 -8.19 -4.52 7.26
C ILE A 178 -7.38 -5.28 8.32
N LYS A 179 -7.22 -4.71 9.52
CA LYS A 179 -6.47 -5.37 10.62
C LYS A 179 -7.13 -6.68 11.05
N ALA A 180 -8.46 -6.72 11.15
CA ALA A 180 -9.18 -7.93 11.53
C ALA A 180 -9.09 -9.03 10.47
N HIS A 181 -9.08 -8.66 9.18
CA HIS A 181 -9.03 -9.62 8.07
C HIS A 181 -7.61 -10.08 7.73
N TYR A 182 -6.63 -9.19 7.91
CA TYR A 182 -5.21 -9.40 7.64
C TYR A 182 -4.35 -9.09 8.88
N PRO A 183 -4.43 -9.90 9.95
CA PRO A 183 -3.80 -9.59 11.23
C PRO A 183 -2.28 -9.48 11.16
N GLN A 184 -1.63 -10.18 10.21
CA GLN A 184 -0.18 -10.14 9.98
C GLN A 184 0.26 -8.93 9.14
N LEU A 185 -0.67 -8.27 8.42
CA LEU A 185 -0.34 -7.18 7.50
C LEU A 185 0.18 -5.96 8.28
N ARG A 186 1.25 -5.38 7.78
CA ARG A 186 1.78 -4.09 8.20
C ARG A 186 1.54 -3.05 7.13
N ILE A 187 1.31 -1.80 7.52
CA ILE A 187 1.14 -0.69 6.59
C ILE A 187 2.31 0.27 6.74
N LEU A 188 2.95 0.60 5.63
CA LEU A 188 3.96 1.65 5.53
C LEU A 188 3.39 2.83 4.74
N TRP A 189 3.06 3.88 5.47
CA TRP A 189 2.59 5.13 4.89
C TRP A 189 3.75 5.98 4.41
N THR A 190 3.57 6.67 3.30
CA THR A 190 4.49 7.71 2.85
C THR A 190 3.74 8.80 2.09
N VAL A 191 4.30 10.00 2.09
CA VAL A 191 3.83 11.11 1.27
C VAL A 191 4.74 11.24 0.06
N SER A 192 4.14 11.29 -1.12
CA SER A 192 4.87 11.40 -2.39
C SER A 192 5.76 12.65 -2.41
N PRO A 193 7.04 12.52 -2.80
CA PRO A 193 7.94 13.66 -2.97
C PRO A 193 7.61 14.55 -4.16
N TYR A 194 6.62 14.17 -5.00
CA TYR A 194 6.12 14.99 -6.10
C TYR A 194 5.46 16.28 -5.58
N ARG A 195 5.77 17.43 -6.21
CA ARG A 195 5.18 18.72 -5.89
C ARG A 195 3.98 19.01 -6.81
N TYR A 196 2.75 18.91 -6.30
CA TYR A 196 1.56 19.17 -7.07
C TYR A 196 1.32 20.69 -7.21
N ALA A 197 1.84 21.28 -8.28
CA ALA A 197 1.90 22.73 -8.47
C ALA A 197 0.69 23.34 -9.18
N LYS A 198 -0.34 22.57 -9.52
CA LYS A 198 -1.52 23.06 -10.27
C LYS A 198 -2.18 24.29 -9.63
N HIS A 199 -2.24 24.33 -8.30
CA HIS A 199 -2.84 25.42 -7.52
C HIS A 199 -1.78 26.29 -6.83
N GLY A 200 -0.53 26.21 -7.28
CA GLY A 200 0.62 26.92 -6.70
C GLY A 200 1.31 26.13 -5.57
N MET A 201 2.53 26.56 -5.26
CA MET A 201 3.38 25.85 -4.28
C MET A 201 2.84 25.96 -2.85
N HIS A 202 2.15 27.03 -2.51
CA HIS A 202 1.53 27.19 -1.19
C HIS A 202 0.46 26.11 -0.96
N GLU A 203 -0.48 25.96 -1.89
CA GLU A 203 -1.52 24.93 -1.77
C GLU A 203 -0.92 23.51 -1.83
N SER A 204 0.13 23.29 -2.62
CA SER A 204 0.88 22.04 -2.59
C SER A 204 1.42 21.70 -1.20
N GLN A 205 1.96 22.69 -0.47
CA GLN A 205 2.46 22.48 0.89
C GLN A 205 1.31 22.23 1.88
N LEU A 206 0.20 22.96 1.79
CA LEU A 206 -0.97 22.74 2.63
C LEU A 206 -1.56 21.33 2.42
N SER A 207 -1.66 20.89 1.16
CA SER A 207 -2.09 19.55 0.81
C SER A 207 -1.20 18.49 1.46
N LYS A 208 0.13 18.63 1.33
CA LYS A 208 1.09 17.71 1.95
C LYS A 208 0.99 17.69 3.47
N ALA A 209 0.83 18.87 4.10
CA ALA A 209 0.67 18.98 5.54
C ALA A 209 -0.60 18.27 6.03
N ARG A 210 -1.75 18.40 5.32
CA ARG A 210 -2.98 17.68 5.65
C ARG A 210 -2.81 16.18 5.53
N LEU A 211 -2.08 15.69 4.50
CA LEU A 211 -1.78 14.26 4.35
C LEU A 211 -0.87 13.74 5.47
N GLN A 212 0.15 14.48 5.87
CA GLN A 212 1.03 14.13 6.99
C GLN A 212 0.26 14.09 8.32
N LEU A 213 -0.57 15.10 8.60
CA LEU A 213 -1.42 15.13 9.79
C LEU A 213 -2.42 13.96 9.83
N MET A 214 -3.00 13.59 8.68
CA MET A 214 -3.86 12.40 8.59
C MET A 214 -3.09 11.13 8.93
N ILE A 215 -1.91 10.92 8.36
CA ILE A 215 -1.09 9.73 8.62
C ILE A 215 -0.68 9.67 10.09
N ASP A 216 -0.20 10.79 10.65
CA ASP A 216 0.19 10.89 12.06
C ASP A 216 -0.98 10.52 12.97
N HIS A 217 -2.17 11.07 12.69
CA HIS A 217 -3.38 10.72 13.43
C HIS A 217 -3.68 9.22 13.34
N LEU A 218 -3.66 8.61 12.13
CA LEU A 218 -4.00 7.20 11.94
C LEU A 218 -3.03 6.24 12.63
N ILE A 219 -1.74 6.56 12.65
CA ILE A 219 -0.72 5.76 13.34
C ILE A 219 -0.92 5.78 14.86
N HIS A 220 -1.29 6.93 15.42
CA HIS A 220 -1.41 7.13 16.87
C HIS A 220 -2.85 6.94 17.39
N SER A 221 -3.85 6.85 16.50
CA SER A 221 -5.25 6.69 16.88
C SER A 221 -5.54 5.31 17.43
N LYS A 222 -6.16 5.24 18.60
CA LYS A 222 -6.68 3.98 19.14
C LYS A 222 -7.83 3.44 18.30
N THR A 223 -8.70 4.31 17.78
CA THR A 223 -9.86 3.92 16.95
C THR A 223 -9.47 3.28 15.63
N ALA A 224 -8.36 3.69 15.04
CA ALA A 224 -7.84 3.08 13.80
C ALA A 224 -7.10 1.75 14.04
N ASN A 225 -6.69 1.50 15.29
CA ASN A 225 -5.89 0.32 15.66
C ASN A 225 -6.69 -0.72 16.46
N ASP A 226 -7.86 -0.36 17.00
CA ASP A 226 -8.71 -1.26 17.77
C ASP A 226 -9.48 -2.23 16.85
N ASN A 227 -9.64 -3.48 17.31
CA ASN A 227 -10.48 -4.45 16.63
C ASN A 227 -11.97 -4.03 16.78
N PRO A 228 -12.71 -3.79 15.67
CA PRO A 228 -14.10 -3.36 15.72
C PRO A 228 -15.03 -4.38 16.37
N PHE A 229 -14.62 -5.66 16.45
CA PHE A 229 -15.45 -6.76 16.99
C PHE A 229 -15.40 -6.88 18.52
N LEU A 230 -14.33 -6.40 19.17
CA LEU A 230 -14.25 -6.40 20.64
C LEU A 230 -15.27 -5.45 21.29
N GLN A 231 -15.84 -4.50 20.54
CA GLN A 231 -16.84 -3.55 21.01
C GLN A 231 -18.30 -4.00 20.78
N ILE A 232 -18.54 -5.08 20.03
CA ILE A 232 -19.90 -5.54 19.66
C ILE A 232 -20.44 -6.59 20.64
N SER A 233 -19.64 -7.13 21.55
CA SER A 233 -20.06 -8.13 22.54
C SER A 233 -21.01 -7.59 23.64
N GLY A 234 -21.33 -6.30 23.61
CA GLY A 234 -22.36 -5.70 24.49
C GLY A 234 -23.61 -5.29 23.69
N SER A 235 -24.75 -5.74 24.11
CA SER A 235 -26.09 -5.71 23.50
C SER A 235 -26.69 -4.33 23.10
N LYS A 236 -25.90 -3.35 22.67
CA LYS A 236 -26.37 -2.09 22.09
C LYS A 236 -25.47 -1.68 20.93
N VAL A 237 -26.03 -1.66 19.71
CA VAL A 237 -25.43 -1.00 18.55
C VAL A 237 -25.17 0.46 18.91
N SER A 238 -23.91 0.85 19.07
CA SER A 238 -23.57 2.22 19.44
C SER A 238 -23.80 3.18 18.25
N THR A 239 -24.08 4.45 18.54
CA THR A 239 -24.23 5.51 17.52
C THR A 239 -23.00 5.57 16.61
N GLN A 240 -21.80 5.27 17.15
CA GLN A 240 -20.55 5.19 16.40
C GLN A 240 -20.52 4.05 15.35
N SER A 241 -21.16 2.90 15.63
CA SER A 241 -21.24 1.80 14.65
C SER A 241 -22.18 2.15 13.49
N LEU A 242 -23.24 2.93 13.74
CA LEU A 242 -24.14 3.44 12.70
C LEU A 242 -23.46 4.51 11.83
N GLU A 243 -22.67 5.40 12.41
CA GLU A 243 -21.89 6.38 11.65
C GLU A 243 -20.77 5.73 10.81
N ARG A 244 -20.11 4.71 11.36
CA ARG A 244 -19.14 3.88 10.60
C ARG A 244 -19.82 3.16 9.44
N ARG A 245 -21.03 2.60 9.64
CA ARG A 245 -21.84 2.00 8.56
C ARG A 245 -22.15 3.01 7.46
N LYS A 246 -22.56 4.23 7.81
CA LYS A 246 -22.86 5.27 6.84
C LYS A 246 -21.61 5.68 6.03
N LYS A 247 -20.48 5.87 6.67
CA LYS A 247 -19.19 6.18 5.99
C LYS A 247 -18.70 5.03 5.12
N MET A 248 -18.93 3.77 5.52
CA MET A 248 -18.59 2.62 4.68
C MET A 248 -19.50 2.52 3.46
N SER A 249 -20.80 2.85 3.55
CA SER A 249 -21.67 2.94 2.37
C SER A 249 -21.20 4.04 1.38
N GLU A 250 -20.65 5.14 1.88
CA GLU A 250 -20.05 6.18 1.05
C GLU A 250 -18.77 5.70 0.34
N ILE A 251 -17.98 4.80 0.94
CA ILE A 251 -16.75 4.23 0.36
C ILE A 251 -17.09 3.14 -0.68
N PHE A 252 -18.08 2.31 -0.40
CA PHE A 252 -18.41 1.12 -1.20
C PHE A 252 -19.54 1.32 -2.19
N GLY A 253 -20.30 2.43 -2.10
CA GLY A 253 -21.57 2.64 -2.77
C GLY A 253 -22.74 1.95 -2.03
N GLU A 254 -23.97 2.35 -2.35
CA GLU A 254 -25.21 1.86 -1.70
C GLU A 254 -25.56 0.39 -2.02
N THR A 255 -24.68 -0.54 -1.82
CA THR A 255 -25.08 -1.96 -1.81
C THR A 255 -25.03 -2.46 -0.36
N SER A 256 -26.12 -2.14 0.39
CA SER A 256 -26.30 -2.55 1.77
C SER A 256 -26.12 -4.07 1.98
N GLU A 257 -26.51 -4.87 1.00
CA GLU A 257 -26.43 -6.33 1.01
C GLU A 257 -24.98 -6.86 0.99
N ILE A 258 -24.07 -6.19 0.28
CA ILE A 258 -22.66 -6.57 0.22
C ILE A 258 -21.97 -6.25 1.57
N PHE A 259 -22.30 -5.12 2.17
CA PHE A 259 -21.77 -4.75 3.48
C PHE A 259 -22.31 -5.69 4.58
N GLU A 260 -23.59 -6.04 4.56
CA GLU A 260 -24.17 -7.03 5.50
C GLU A 260 -23.52 -8.40 5.31
N ASN A 261 -23.25 -8.85 4.09
CA ASN A 261 -22.55 -10.10 3.81
C ASN A 261 -21.10 -10.10 4.31
N ILE A 262 -20.37 -8.97 4.19
CA ILE A 262 -19.04 -8.81 4.80
C ILE A 262 -19.14 -8.89 6.32
N LEU A 263 -20.05 -8.13 6.90
CA LEU A 263 -20.27 -8.10 8.35
C LEU A 263 -20.65 -9.49 8.87
N GLU A 264 -21.52 -10.21 8.16
CA GLU A 264 -21.95 -11.56 8.52
C GLU A 264 -20.83 -12.60 8.37
N SER A 265 -20.04 -12.52 7.31
CA SER A 265 -18.86 -13.39 7.11
C SER A 265 -17.78 -13.15 8.16
N MET A 266 -17.61 -11.90 8.58
CA MET A 266 -16.70 -11.50 9.64
C MET A 266 -17.19 -11.90 11.03
N LEU A 267 -18.50 -11.78 11.31
CA LEU A 267 -19.12 -12.24 12.54
C LEU A 267 -19.03 -13.77 12.67
N LYS A 268 -19.21 -14.53 11.59
CA LYS A 268 -19.02 -15.99 11.60
C LYS A 268 -17.59 -16.37 11.96
N ARG A 269 -16.57 -15.72 11.37
CA ARG A 269 -15.17 -15.96 11.69
C ARG A 269 -14.78 -15.52 13.11
N SER A 270 -15.37 -14.42 13.62
CA SER A 270 -15.17 -13.98 15.01
C SER A 270 -15.71 -15.02 16.02
N ASN A 271 -16.86 -15.65 15.73
CA ASN A 271 -17.42 -16.71 16.56
C ASN A 271 -16.56 -17.97 16.55
N ASP A 272 -15.95 -18.33 15.41
CA ASP A 272 -14.99 -19.42 15.31
C ASP A 272 -13.71 -19.13 16.12
N PHE A 273 -13.23 -17.88 16.12
CA PHE A 273 -12.07 -17.46 16.91
C PHE A 273 -12.35 -17.41 18.41
N THR A 274 -13.57 -17.04 18.81
CA THR A 274 -13.99 -17.03 20.22
C THR A 274 -14.07 -18.45 20.78
N GLN A 275 -14.57 -19.42 20.00
CA GLN A 275 -14.58 -20.83 20.40
C GLN A 275 -13.14 -21.44 20.52
N TYR A 276 -12.18 -20.97 19.73
CA TYR A 276 -10.78 -21.36 19.87
C TYR A 276 -10.13 -20.76 21.12
N SER A 277 -10.41 -19.47 21.40
CA SER A 277 -9.90 -18.76 22.59
C SER A 277 -10.48 -19.32 23.91
N GLU A 278 -11.73 -19.75 23.94
CA GLU A 278 -12.35 -20.36 25.14
C GLU A 278 -11.78 -21.74 25.44
N ARG A 279 -11.42 -22.55 24.43
CA ARG A 279 -10.72 -23.84 24.64
C ARG A 279 -9.31 -23.70 25.16
N ASP A 280 -8.59 -22.65 24.75
CA ASP A 280 -7.24 -22.37 25.27
C ASP A 280 -7.27 -21.73 26.66
N GLN A 281 -8.32 -21.01 27.06
CA GLN A 281 -8.48 -20.48 28.39
C GLN A 281 -8.79 -21.56 29.44
N GLU A 282 -9.55 -22.58 29.12
CA GLU A 282 -9.75 -23.74 30.05
C GLU A 282 -8.47 -24.53 30.29
N SER A 283 -7.54 -24.57 29.32
CA SER A 283 -6.24 -25.23 29.48
C SER A 283 -5.22 -24.38 30.25
N THR A 284 -5.33 -23.03 30.20
CA THR A 284 -4.42 -22.10 30.89
C THR A 284 -4.84 -21.80 32.33
N GLU A 285 -6.11 -21.91 32.72
CA GLU A 285 -6.53 -21.73 34.12
C GLU A 285 -6.01 -22.83 35.06
N ASN A 286 -5.78 -24.03 34.56
CA ASN A 286 -5.18 -25.09 35.35
C ASN A 286 -3.66 -24.98 35.54
N TYR A 287 -2.96 -24.21 34.69
CA TYR A 287 -1.54 -23.91 34.85
C TYR A 287 -1.28 -22.69 35.75
N SER A 288 -2.19 -21.70 35.77
CA SER A 288 -1.98 -20.43 36.52
C SER A 288 -2.19 -20.56 38.03
N LYS A 289 -2.85 -21.60 38.51
CA LYS A 289 -3.00 -21.85 39.97
C LYS A 289 -1.71 -22.35 40.64
N LYS A 290 -0.80 -22.93 39.88
CA LYS A 290 0.46 -23.47 40.41
C LYS A 290 1.58 -22.42 40.47
N GLU A 291 1.53 -21.37 39.63
CA GLU A 291 2.56 -20.31 39.59
C GLU A 291 2.26 -19.08 40.49
N LYS A 292 1.04 -18.94 41.02
CA LYS A 292 0.67 -17.80 41.88
C LYS A 292 1.18 -17.88 43.34
N GLU A 293 1.69 -19.01 43.78
CA GLU A 293 2.29 -19.17 45.10
C GLU A 293 3.79 -18.81 45.16
N GLU A 294 4.50 -18.74 44.00
CA GLU A 294 5.98 -18.52 44.00
C GLU A 294 6.43 -17.11 43.62
N ARG A 295 5.53 -16.15 43.36
CA ARG A 295 5.91 -14.77 42.99
C ARG A 295 5.25 -13.71 43.86
N LYS A 296 5.65 -13.66 45.14
CA LYS A 296 5.31 -12.53 46.03
C LYS A 296 6.42 -11.48 46.21
N ASP A 297 7.59 -11.64 45.61
CA ASP A 297 8.71 -10.72 45.78
C ASP A 297 9.33 -10.31 44.41
N ALA A 298 8.63 -9.51 43.62
CA ALA A 298 9.22 -8.64 42.59
C ALA A 298 8.19 -7.59 42.14
N ALA A 299 8.02 -6.58 42.96
CA ALA A 299 7.30 -5.37 42.59
C ALA A 299 8.21 -4.41 41.82
N THR A 300 7.61 -3.70 40.86
CA THR A 300 8.13 -2.56 40.08
C THR A 300 8.99 -2.88 38.84
N SER A 301 8.35 -3.28 37.75
CA SER A 301 8.76 -2.78 36.46
C SER A 301 7.48 -2.39 35.67
N SER A 302 7.48 -1.16 35.19
CA SER A 302 6.40 -0.53 34.43
C SER A 302 5.99 -1.40 33.25
N PHE A 303 4.79 -1.98 33.31
CA PHE A 303 4.16 -2.68 32.21
C PHE A 303 3.66 -1.62 31.22
N THR A 304 4.53 -1.14 30.35
CA THR A 304 4.10 -0.51 29.11
C THR A 304 3.54 -1.63 28.24
N SER A 305 2.22 -1.76 28.16
CA SER A 305 1.59 -2.58 27.15
C SER A 305 2.11 -2.11 25.79
N SER A 306 2.93 -2.92 25.12
CA SER A 306 3.32 -2.68 23.74
C SER A 306 2.03 -2.74 22.91
N VAL A 307 1.49 -1.57 22.57
CA VAL A 307 0.47 -1.47 21.53
C VAL A 307 1.09 -2.14 20.30
N ASP A 308 0.47 -3.19 19.80
CA ASP A 308 0.93 -3.91 18.60
C ASP A 308 0.83 -2.97 17.41
N THR A 309 1.87 -2.14 17.22
CA THR A 309 1.93 -1.12 16.17
C THR A 309 2.11 -1.82 14.84
N TRP A 310 1.14 -1.69 13.96
CA TRP A 310 1.12 -2.30 12.63
C TRP A 310 1.15 -1.28 11.49
N GLN A 311 1.14 0.02 11.83
CA GLN A 311 1.21 1.15 10.92
C GLN A 311 2.49 1.95 11.19
N PHE A 312 3.20 2.33 10.12
CA PHE A 312 4.50 2.99 10.18
C PHE A 312 4.57 4.09 9.13
N TYR A 313 5.45 5.06 9.32
CA TYR A 313 5.70 6.15 8.37
C TYR A 313 7.10 6.07 7.80
N PHE A 314 7.23 6.27 6.48
CA PHE A 314 8.49 6.42 5.79
C PHE A 314 8.58 7.81 5.16
N PRO A 315 9.55 8.67 5.53
CA PRO A 315 9.57 10.11 5.26
C PRO A 315 10.14 10.46 3.87
N ALA A 316 9.56 9.89 2.78
CA ALA A 316 10.07 10.11 1.42
C ALA A 316 9.94 11.58 0.96
N TYR A 317 8.88 12.28 1.38
CA TYR A 317 8.66 13.68 1.05
C TYR A 317 9.72 14.56 1.73
N GLU A 318 9.94 14.34 3.00
CA GLU A 318 10.92 15.09 3.81
C GLU A 318 12.35 14.86 3.30
N MET A 319 12.70 13.65 2.88
CA MET A 319 14.01 13.36 2.29
C MET A 319 14.28 14.26 1.08
N LEU A 320 13.31 14.41 0.16
CA LEU A 320 13.51 15.26 -1.00
C LEU A 320 13.56 16.75 -0.61
N LEU A 321 12.67 17.20 0.28
CA LEU A 321 12.49 18.63 0.58
C LEU A 321 13.49 19.18 1.60
N ASP A 322 13.88 18.38 2.59
CA ASP A 322 14.73 18.82 3.69
C ASP A 322 16.14 18.29 3.62
N GLU A 323 16.35 17.02 3.31
CA GLU A 323 17.68 16.43 3.28
C GLU A 323 18.40 16.75 1.96
N LEU A 324 17.77 16.50 0.80
CA LEU A 324 18.36 16.70 -0.52
C LEU A 324 18.36 18.18 -0.95
N ARG A 325 17.28 18.91 -0.71
CA ARG A 325 17.12 20.39 -0.84
C ARG A 325 17.78 21.10 -2.03
N ASP A 326 18.02 20.42 -3.15
CA ASP A 326 18.71 20.98 -4.31
C ASP A 326 17.93 20.64 -5.58
N TYR A 327 17.85 21.58 -6.52
CA TYR A 327 17.11 21.39 -7.78
C TYR A 327 17.66 20.27 -8.67
N ARG A 328 18.90 19.83 -8.50
CA ARG A 328 19.45 18.64 -9.20
C ARG A 328 18.73 17.34 -8.84
N PHE A 329 18.04 17.32 -7.71
CA PHE A 329 17.22 16.20 -7.25
C PHE A 329 15.79 16.22 -7.78
N PHE A 330 15.46 17.22 -8.62
CA PHE A 330 14.21 17.28 -9.37
C PHE A 330 14.44 16.93 -10.83
N ALA A 331 13.45 16.35 -11.47
CA ALA A 331 13.41 16.13 -12.92
C ALA A 331 13.34 17.49 -13.67
N SER A 332 13.40 17.46 -15.00
CA SER A 332 13.38 18.67 -15.83
C SER A 332 12.15 19.56 -15.66
N ASP A 333 11.04 19.00 -15.18
CA ASP A 333 9.81 19.73 -14.87
C ASP A 333 9.86 20.46 -13.52
N MET A 334 10.90 20.26 -12.72
CA MET A 334 11.10 20.83 -11.39
C MET A 334 9.99 20.46 -10.37
N LEU A 335 9.22 19.41 -10.64
CA LEU A 335 8.11 18.94 -9.83
C LEU A 335 8.30 17.49 -9.37
N HIS A 336 8.69 16.60 -10.28
CA HIS A 336 8.99 15.21 -9.97
C HIS A 336 10.40 15.06 -9.39
N PRO A 337 10.64 14.08 -8.50
CA PRO A 337 11.99 13.72 -8.11
C PRO A 337 12.78 13.21 -9.33
N SER A 338 14.07 13.53 -9.40
CA SER A 338 14.97 12.95 -10.38
C SER A 338 15.23 11.47 -10.07
N GLU A 339 15.74 10.70 -11.07
CA GLU A 339 16.15 9.31 -10.83
C GLU A 339 17.18 9.20 -9.70
N GLN A 340 18.11 10.15 -9.60
CA GLN A 340 19.09 10.19 -8.52
C GLN A 340 18.43 10.35 -7.14
N ALA A 341 17.40 11.18 -7.04
CA ALA A 341 16.63 11.32 -5.78
C ALA A 341 15.84 10.06 -5.44
N VAL A 342 15.21 9.44 -6.45
CA VAL A 342 14.50 8.17 -6.27
C VAL A 342 15.45 7.05 -5.84
N ASP A 343 16.66 6.99 -6.42
CA ASP A 343 17.66 6.00 -6.03
C ASP A 343 18.16 6.22 -4.59
N TYR A 344 18.39 7.46 -4.18
CA TYR A 344 18.74 7.79 -2.79
C TYR A 344 17.63 7.34 -1.81
N ILE A 345 16.38 7.70 -2.10
CA ILE A 345 15.25 7.32 -1.25
C ILE A 345 15.08 5.79 -1.23
N TRP A 346 15.32 5.12 -2.36
CA TRP A 346 15.31 3.66 -2.45
C TRP A 346 16.40 3.00 -1.59
N GLU A 347 17.62 3.55 -1.57
CA GLU A 347 18.68 3.06 -0.68
C GLU A 347 18.25 3.17 0.78
N LYS A 348 17.69 4.31 1.20
CA LYS A 348 17.16 4.52 2.54
C LYS A 348 16.00 3.57 2.87
N PHE A 349 15.11 3.32 1.90
CA PHE A 349 14.05 2.34 2.04
C PHE A 349 14.61 0.93 2.29
N ARG A 350 15.59 0.49 1.48
CA ARG A 350 16.25 -0.81 1.66
C ARG A 350 16.93 -0.93 3.02
N GLU A 351 17.67 0.09 3.45
CA GLU A 351 18.31 0.12 4.76
C GLU A 351 17.29 -0.03 5.91
N THR A 352 16.08 0.48 5.72
CA THR A 352 15.03 0.49 6.74
C THR A 352 14.24 -0.82 6.79
N VAL A 353 13.89 -1.41 5.62
CA VAL A 353 12.91 -2.51 5.58
C VAL A 353 13.46 -3.85 5.13
N PHE A 354 14.64 -3.92 4.48
CA PHE A 354 15.17 -5.17 3.96
C PHE A 354 16.01 -5.91 5.00
N SER A 355 15.84 -7.22 5.08
CA SER A 355 16.80 -8.10 5.74
C SER A 355 18.12 -8.15 4.95
N SER A 356 19.19 -8.62 5.58
CA SER A 356 20.47 -8.88 4.90
C SER A 356 20.29 -9.78 3.69
N ASP A 357 19.48 -10.83 3.81
CA ASP A 357 19.22 -11.80 2.73
C ASP A 357 18.47 -11.17 1.55
N LEU A 358 17.48 -10.30 1.81
CA LEU A 358 16.80 -9.59 0.73
C LEU A 358 17.69 -8.54 0.08
N ASN A 359 18.53 -7.86 0.84
CA ASN A 359 19.53 -6.93 0.30
C ASN A 359 20.51 -7.64 -0.62
N ASP A 360 20.98 -8.82 -0.23
CA ASP A 360 21.84 -9.67 -1.04
C ASP A 360 21.09 -10.14 -2.31
N CYS A 361 19.88 -10.68 -2.14
CA CYS A 361 18.99 -11.06 -3.23
C CYS A 361 18.78 -9.92 -4.25
N ALA A 362 18.45 -8.72 -3.81
CA ALA A 362 18.19 -7.56 -4.66
C ALA A 362 19.43 -7.04 -5.41
N SER A 363 20.62 -7.31 -4.89
CA SER A 363 21.89 -6.88 -5.49
C SER A 363 22.34 -7.77 -6.67
N HIS A 364 22.02 -9.06 -6.64
CA HIS A 364 22.42 -10.05 -7.64
C HIS A 364 21.75 -9.86 -9.02
N PRO A 365 20.42 -9.62 -9.12
CA PRO A 365 19.76 -9.49 -10.41
C PRO A 365 20.30 -8.34 -11.26
N TYR A 366 20.68 -7.23 -10.65
CA TYR A 366 21.26 -6.12 -11.39
C TYR A 366 22.56 -6.52 -12.14
N SER A 367 23.47 -7.18 -11.46
CA SER A 367 24.74 -7.62 -12.05
C SER A 367 24.57 -8.76 -13.07
N ILE A 368 23.56 -9.63 -12.86
CA ILE A 368 23.21 -10.69 -13.82
C ILE A 368 22.57 -10.08 -15.06
N ARG A 369 21.64 -9.13 -14.90
CA ARG A 369 21.02 -8.41 -16.03
C ARG A 369 22.04 -7.63 -16.85
N GLN A 370 22.96 -6.92 -16.21
CA GLN A 370 24.05 -6.26 -16.93
C GLN A 370 24.87 -7.26 -17.75
N ALA A 371 25.15 -8.44 -17.16
CA ALA A 371 25.87 -9.50 -17.86
C ALA A 371 25.06 -10.06 -19.05
N LEU A 372 23.73 -10.23 -18.91
CA LEU A 372 22.85 -10.68 -20.00
C LEU A 372 22.63 -9.62 -21.09
N ALA A 373 22.57 -8.34 -20.70
CA ALA A 373 22.44 -7.22 -21.65
C ALA A 373 23.73 -6.92 -22.41
N HIS A 374 24.85 -7.48 -21.99
CA HIS A 374 26.13 -7.28 -22.66
C HIS A 374 26.12 -7.85 -24.07
N ARG A 375 26.27 -6.99 -25.07
CA ARG A 375 26.41 -7.37 -26.48
C ARG A 375 27.89 -7.56 -26.81
N PRO A 376 28.34 -8.79 -27.05
CA PRO A 376 29.75 -9.04 -27.34
C PRO A 376 30.12 -8.52 -28.74
N LEU A 377 31.30 -7.96 -28.86
CA LEU A 377 31.88 -7.61 -30.16
C LEU A 377 32.21 -8.88 -30.98
N HIS A 378 32.56 -9.97 -30.27
CA HIS A 378 32.95 -11.25 -30.86
C HIS A 378 32.24 -12.39 -30.15
N PRO A 379 30.97 -12.74 -30.56
CA PRO A 379 30.18 -13.76 -29.91
C PRO A 379 30.79 -15.17 -29.90
N GLU A 380 31.63 -15.45 -30.91
CA GLU A 380 32.31 -16.75 -31.08
C GLU A 380 33.62 -16.90 -30.30
N SER A 381 34.05 -15.84 -29.57
CA SER A 381 35.29 -15.89 -28.81
C SER A 381 35.20 -16.82 -27.60
N ASP A 382 36.34 -17.47 -27.29
CA ASP A 382 36.40 -18.32 -26.08
C ASP A 382 36.18 -17.52 -24.80
N ASP A 383 36.56 -16.26 -24.77
CA ASP A 383 36.31 -15.38 -23.62
C ASP A 383 34.82 -15.10 -23.41
N TYR A 384 34.06 -14.91 -24.50
CA TYR A 384 32.62 -14.76 -24.40
C TYR A 384 31.95 -16.06 -23.97
N ARG A 385 32.37 -17.22 -24.43
CA ARG A 385 31.85 -18.53 -23.98
C ARG A 385 32.09 -18.73 -22.49
N LYS A 386 33.30 -18.41 -22.00
CA LYS A 386 33.61 -18.45 -20.56
C LYS A 386 32.73 -17.47 -19.76
N PHE A 387 32.56 -16.24 -20.24
CA PHE A 387 31.70 -15.24 -19.60
C PHE A 387 30.26 -15.70 -19.56
N TYR A 388 29.70 -16.21 -20.65
CA TYR A 388 28.35 -16.74 -20.73
C TYR A 388 28.15 -17.93 -19.77
N THR A 389 29.05 -18.89 -19.76
CA THR A 389 29.02 -20.05 -18.85
C THR A 389 29.01 -19.59 -17.38
N LYS A 390 29.88 -18.64 -17.03
CA LYS A 390 29.92 -18.09 -15.67
C LYS A 390 28.61 -17.35 -15.32
N THR A 391 28.01 -16.67 -16.28
CA THR A 391 26.72 -15.99 -16.07
C THR A 391 25.59 -17.01 -15.83
N GLN A 392 25.53 -18.08 -16.62
CA GLN A 392 24.56 -19.17 -16.42
C GLN A 392 24.73 -19.86 -15.07
N GLN A 393 25.97 -20.09 -14.64
CA GLN A 393 26.27 -20.64 -13.32
C GLN A 393 25.74 -19.73 -12.20
N ARG A 394 25.97 -18.42 -12.31
CA ARG A 394 25.44 -17.42 -11.34
C ARG A 394 23.90 -17.41 -11.28
N ILE A 395 23.23 -17.56 -12.44
CA ILE A 395 21.77 -17.70 -12.50
C ILE A 395 21.31 -18.97 -11.78
N ALA A 396 21.98 -20.10 -12.00
CA ALA A 396 21.66 -21.37 -11.35
C ALA A 396 21.87 -21.30 -9.83
N GLU A 397 22.99 -20.75 -9.38
CA GLU A 397 23.29 -20.52 -7.95
C GLU A 397 22.24 -19.62 -7.30
N PHE A 398 21.85 -18.50 -7.96
CA PHE A 398 20.80 -17.61 -7.51
C PHE A 398 19.46 -18.35 -7.38
N THR A 399 19.06 -19.07 -8.43
CA THR A 399 17.80 -19.81 -8.46
C THR A 399 17.76 -20.88 -7.38
N GLN A 400 18.88 -21.57 -7.16
CA GLN A 400 19.00 -22.56 -6.09
C GLN A 400 18.88 -21.93 -4.70
N LYS A 401 19.50 -20.76 -4.48
CA LYS A 401 19.50 -20.07 -3.19
C LYS A 401 18.15 -19.45 -2.84
N TYR A 402 17.49 -18.82 -3.80
CA TYR A 402 16.29 -17.99 -3.56
C TYR A 402 14.98 -18.62 -4.04
N GLY A 403 15.03 -19.70 -4.84
CA GLY A 403 13.87 -20.44 -5.33
C GLY A 403 13.18 -19.82 -6.55
N PHE A 404 13.77 -18.80 -7.18
CA PHE A 404 13.27 -18.17 -8.41
C PHE A 404 14.42 -17.66 -9.29
N ALA A 405 14.15 -17.50 -10.58
CA ALA A 405 15.15 -16.95 -11.52
C ALA A 405 15.31 -15.43 -11.35
N PRO A 406 16.52 -14.87 -11.49
CA PRO A 406 16.71 -13.42 -11.44
C PRO A 406 16.04 -12.78 -12.67
N GLN A 407 15.27 -11.71 -12.42
CA GLN A 407 14.55 -10.95 -13.44
C GLN A 407 15.36 -9.75 -13.95
#